data_98799bcae29c7ea05efec57d9b428e77
#
_entry.id   98799bcae29c7ea05efec57d9b428e77
#
_cell.length_a   1.000
_cell.length_b   1.000
_cell.length_c   1.000
_cell.angle_alpha   90.00
_cell.angle_beta   90.00
_cell.angle_gamma   90.00
#
_symmetry.space_group_name_H-M   'P 1'
#
loop_
_entity.id
_entity.type
_entity.pdbx_description
1 polymer ?
#
loop_
_entity_poly.entity_id
_entity_poly.type
_entity_poly.pdbx_seq_one_letter_code
_entity_poly.pdbx_strand_id
1 'polypeptide(L)'
;DPELEEILRETEGYELTPQDEDGEPEYEEEPEYDESESDAERIIREQSEHRAHKKRKKLIIVCVAIVAVLAAMLALILALKNGGTESEYSNAFKQAQEYYYAGDYDNALTKLREAMEVKKTDECLLLMSRCYEAKYDYVNAIAILESSTSGSDEIKSEIERLKKAKEDYDSGKIVVICGEQFDVETTSLDLSKKGAGSAALKDIAKLTELTSLKLSDNKIDELDFLTPLKKLTSLDLSNNKISDITPLKKLSSLRTLHLDGNEIKDFSPLYDIDSLSMLTIGQMDISASQLKELKAKLPNCIIYSDDAKEDFIEIK
;
A
#
# COMPACT_ATOMS: atom_id res chain seq x y z
N ASP A 1 31.42 8.90 29.51
CA ASP A 1 30.15 8.46 30.14
C ASP A 1 30.29 6.97 30.48
N PRO A 2 30.21 6.56 31.78
CA PRO A 2 30.47 5.19 32.22
C PRO A 2 29.57 4.15 31.57
N GLU A 3 28.35 4.51 31.17
CA GLU A 3 27.38 3.61 30.50
C GLU A 3 27.76 3.27 29.06
N LEU A 4 28.51 4.15 28.39
CA LEU A 4 28.99 3.90 27.02
C LEU A 4 30.23 2.98 27.01
N GLU A 5 31.05 3.01 28.05
CA GLU A 5 32.20 2.08 28.20
C GLU A 5 31.76 0.66 28.55
N GLU A 6 30.62 0.49 29.24
CA GLU A 6 30.09 -0.82 29.58
C GLU A 6 29.48 -1.51 28.32
N ILE A 7 28.82 -0.76 27.45
CA ILE A 7 28.27 -1.25 26.18
C ILE A 7 29.39 -1.63 25.20
N LEU A 8 30.50 -0.88 25.16
CA LEU A 8 31.64 -1.20 24.31
C LEU A 8 32.40 -2.45 24.79
N ARG A 9 32.43 -2.73 26.09
CA ARG A 9 33.05 -3.95 26.63
C ARG A 9 32.27 -5.21 26.29
N GLU A 10 30.94 -5.14 26.19
CA GLU A 10 30.11 -6.27 25.79
C GLU A 10 30.20 -6.59 24.28
N THR A 11 30.64 -5.66 23.46
CA THR A 11 30.77 -5.86 22.01
C THR A 11 32.17 -6.33 21.57
N GLU A 12 33.20 -6.20 22.39
CA GLU A 12 34.58 -6.64 22.07
C GLU A 12 34.82 -8.16 22.31
N GLY A 13 33.83 -8.91 22.75
CA GLY A 13 33.90 -10.35 23.07
C GLY A 13 33.73 -11.32 21.90
N TYR A 14 33.56 -10.87 20.67
CA TYR A 14 33.49 -11.74 19.50
C TYR A 14 34.87 -11.79 18.76
N GLU A 15 35.77 -12.62 19.25
CA GLU A 15 36.92 -13.07 18.47
C GLU A 15 36.42 -13.96 17.32
N LEU A 16 36.69 -13.52 16.09
CA LEU A 16 36.57 -14.38 14.91
C LEU A 16 37.72 -15.42 14.98
N THR A 17 37.38 -16.64 15.30
CA THR A 17 38.30 -17.76 15.14
C THR A 17 38.55 -18.04 13.64
N PRO A 18 39.77 -18.36 13.23
CA PRO A 18 40.07 -18.74 11.85
C PRO A 18 39.40 -20.04 11.49
N GLN A 19 38.86 -20.13 10.28
CA GLN A 19 38.35 -21.36 9.68
C GLN A 19 39.54 -22.32 9.50
N ASP A 20 39.51 -23.45 10.20
CA ASP A 20 40.33 -24.60 9.84
C ASP A 20 39.60 -25.38 8.74
N GLU A 21 40.26 -25.55 7.62
CA GLU A 21 39.85 -26.44 6.54
C GLU A 21 39.93 -27.90 7.07
N ASP A 22 38.91 -28.72 6.71
CA ASP A 22 38.79 -30.15 7.01
C ASP A 22 38.01 -30.53 8.29
N GLY A 23 36.69 -30.51 8.19
CA GLY A 23 35.79 -31.11 9.17
C GLY A 23 34.42 -31.41 8.54
N GLU A 24 33.98 -32.65 8.61
CA GLU A 24 32.66 -33.13 8.22
C GLU A 24 31.56 -32.31 8.91
N PRO A 25 30.36 -32.14 8.34
CA PRO A 25 29.30 -31.37 8.96
C PRO A 25 28.83 -32.09 10.22
N GLU A 26 29.12 -31.49 11.37
CA GLU A 26 28.50 -31.83 12.65
C GLU A 26 27.00 -31.54 12.53
N TYR A 27 26.19 -32.61 12.61
CA TYR A 27 24.73 -32.47 12.69
C TYR A 27 24.42 -31.76 14.00
N GLU A 28 23.89 -30.52 13.93
CA GLU A 28 23.26 -29.89 15.06
C GLU A 28 22.16 -30.84 15.55
N GLU A 29 22.31 -31.31 16.78
CA GLU A 29 21.27 -32.08 17.47
C GLU A 29 20.01 -31.21 17.50
N GLU A 30 18.93 -31.73 16.89
CA GLU A 30 17.60 -31.10 17.03
C GLU A 30 17.32 -30.97 18.54
N PRO A 31 16.82 -29.82 19.00
CA PRO A 31 16.51 -29.64 20.42
C PRO A 31 15.50 -30.70 20.85
N GLU A 32 15.85 -31.48 21.87
CA GLU A 32 14.94 -32.45 22.50
C GLU A 32 13.61 -31.76 22.80
N TYR A 33 12.56 -32.20 22.16
CA TYR A 33 11.21 -31.74 22.43
C TYR A 33 10.81 -32.24 23.84
N ASP A 34 10.68 -31.34 24.78
CA ASP A 34 10.08 -31.60 26.07
C ASP A 34 8.57 -31.84 25.90
N GLU A 35 8.17 -33.10 25.88
CA GLU A 35 6.76 -33.52 25.76
C GLU A 35 5.87 -33.04 26.95
N SER A 36 6.41 -32.30 27.90
CA SER A 36 5.70 -31.78 29.08
C SER A 36 5.15 -30.35 28.89
N GLU A 37 5.51 -29.67 27.82
CA GLU A 37 5.04 -28.29 27.56
C GLU A 37 3.58 -28.31 27.09
N SER A 38 2.68 -27.69 27.85
CA SER A 38 1.27 -27.58 27.46
C SER A 38 1.12 -26.69 26.23
N ASP A 39 0.12 -26.96 25.36
CA ASP A 39 -0.16 -26.15 24.18
C ASP A 39 -0.30 -24.65 24.52
N ALA A 40 -0.76 -24.32 25.72
CA ALA A 40 -0.86 -22.95 26.20
C ALA A 40 0.53 -22.32 26.47
N GLU A 41 1.49 -23.06 26.98
CA GLU A 41 2.86 -22.58 27.24
C GLU A 41 3.61 -22.36 25.90
N ARG A 42 3.42 -23.27 24.94
CA ARG A 42 3.97 -23.13 23.59
C ARG A 42 3.45 -21.87 22.89
N ILE A 43 2.14 -21.61 22.95
CA ILE A 43 1.53 -20.41 22.38
C ILE A 43 2.06 -19.15 23.06
N ILE A 44 2.23 -19.17 24.37
CA ILE A 44 2.78 -18.02 25.13
C ILE A 44 4.24 -17.78 24.75
N ARG A 45 5.05 -18.82 24.56
CA ARG A 45 6.44 -18.71 24.12
C ARG A 45 6.51 -18.15 22.71
N GLU A 46 5.76 -18.69 21.74
CA GLU A 46 5.71 -18.19 20.36
C GLU A 46 5.24 -16.74 20.30
N GLN A 47 4.23 -16.37 21.10
CA GLN A 47 3.80 -14.97 21.19
C GLN A 47 4.85 -14.07 21.83
N SER A 48 5.60 -14.55 22.81
CA SER A 48 6.69 -13.80 23.45
C SER A 48 7.85 -13.57 22.49
N GLU A 49 8.24 -14.59 21.72
CA GLU A 49 9.27 -14.53 20.69
C GLU A 49 8.87 -13.59 19.54
N HIS A 50 7.60 -13.68 19.11
CA HIS A 50 7.07 -12.77 18.11
C HIS A 50 7.07 -11.31 18.60
N ARG A 51 6.69 -11.07 19.86
CA ARG A 51 6.77 -9.73 20.49
C ARG A 51 8.21 -9.25 20.63
N ALA A 52 9.15 -10.14 21.00
CA ALA A 52 10.56 -9.82 21.09
C ALA A 52 11.15 -9.49 19.71
N HIS A 53 10.81 -10.27 18.68
CA HIS A 53 11.22 -10.00 17.29
C HIS A 53 10.68 -8.67 16.78
N LYS A 54 9.41 -8.36 17.06
CA LYS A 54 8.79 -7.06 16.71
C LYS A 54 9.45 -5.90 17.47
N LYS A 55 9.83 -6.09 18.73
CA LYS A 55 10.59 -5.10 19.51
C LYS A 55 11.99 -4.90 18.94
N ARG A 56 12.71 -5.99 18.57
CA ARG A 56 14.04 -5.92 17.94
C ARG A 56 13.99 -5.21 16.60
N LYS A 57 13.00 -5.50 15.73
CA LYS A 57 12.81 -4.76 14.48
C LYS A 57 12.56 -3.27 14.72
N LYS A 58 11.70 -2.92 15.68
CA LYS A 58 11.48 -1.51 16.05
C LYS A 58 12.75 -0.85 16.57
N LEU A 59 13.54 -1.55 17.39
CA LEU A 59 14.81 -1.05 17.92
C LEU A 59 15.83 -0.82 16.79
N ILE A 60 15.94 -1.75 15.85
CA ILE A 60 16.82 -1.61 14.67
C ILE A 60 16.41 -0.39 13.83
N ILE A 61 15.10 -0.22 13.60
CA ILE A 61 14.59 0.95 12.87
C ILE A 61 14.95 2.25 13.59
N VAL A 62 14.79 2.28 14.91
CA VAL A 62 15.17 3.44 15.75
C VAL A 62 16.68 3.68 15.71
N CYS A 63 17.51 2.64 15.79
CA CYS A 63 18.97 2.77 15.70
C CYS A 63 19.40 3.26 14.31
N VAL A 64 18.81 2.74 13.23
CA VAL A 64 19.09 3.22 11.87
C VAL A 64 18.68 4.69 11.70
N ALA A 65 17.54 5.08 12.28
CA ALA A 65 17.11 6.49 12.28
C ALA A 65 18.08 7.39 13.08
N ILE A 66 18.57 6.93 14.22
CA ILE A 66 19.55 7.66 15.03
C ILE A 66 20.89 7.79 14.26
N VAL A 67 21.37 6.73 13.63
CA VAL A 67 22.61 6.76 12.82
C VAL A 67 22.44 7.70 11.62
N ALA A 68 21.29 7.71 10.97
CA ALA A 68 20.99 8.64 9.89
C ALA A 68 20.97 10.11 10.37
N VAL A 69 20.41 10.36 11.57
CA VAL A 69 20.43 11.69 12.20
C VAL A 69 21.85 12.11 12.60
N LEU A 70 22.66 11.20 13.14
CA LEU A 70 24.06 11.47 13.49
C LEU A 70 24.93 11.70 12.24
N ALA A 71 24.71 10.95 11.17
CA ALA A 71 25.40 11.18 9.89
C ALA A 71 24.99 12.53 9.27
N ALA A 72 23.70 12.91 9.37
CA ALA A 72 23.23 14.22 8.94
C ALA A 72 23.82 15.36 9.80
N MET A 73 23.98 15.15 11.12
CA MET A 73 24.65 16.11 12.00
C MET A 73 26.14 16.25 11.69
N LEU A 74 26.83 15.14 11.37
CA LEU A 74 28.25 15.19 10.98
C LEU A 74 28.43 15.90 9.63
N ALA A 75 27.54 15.65 8.67
CA ALA A 75 27.51 16.38 7.40
C ALA A 75 27.25 17.87 7.62
N LEU A 76 26.36 18.22 8.56
CA LEU A 76 26.06 19.59 8.95
C LEU A 76 27.27 20.31 9.57
N ILE A 77 28.06 19.60 10.41
CA ILE A 77 29.29 20.15 11.01
C ILE A 77 30.37 20.37 9.94
N LEU A 78 30.44 19.51 8.93
CA LEU A 78 31.35 19.66 7.80
C LEU A 78 30.90 20.78 6.84
N ALA A 79 29.61 20.96 6.63
CA ALA A 79 29.02 22.02 5.81
C ALA A 79 29.15 23.41 6.47
N LEU A 80 29.09 23.50 7.80
CA LEU A 80 29.35 24.74 8.54
C LEU A 80 30.79 25.26 8.37
N LYS A 81 31.71 24.43 7.89
CA LYS A 81 33.07 24.85 7.48
C LYS A 81 33.16 25.42 6.06
N ASN A 82 32.16 25.14 5.20
CA ASN A 82 32.13 25.56 3.79
C ASN A 82 30.78 26.22 3.48
N GLY A 83 30.42 27.29 4.19
CA GLY A 83 29.13 27.97 4.06
C GLY A 83 28.68 28.12 2.60
N GLY A 84 27.64 27.35 2.21
CA GLY A 84 27.01 27.47 0.90
C GLY A 84 26.34 28.85 0.74
N THR A 85 26.16 29.26 -0.52
CA THR A 85 25.58 30.59 -0.84
C THR A 85 24.05 30.52 -0.83
N GLU A 86 23.38 31.66 -0.61
CA GLU A 86 21.90 31.79 -0.75
C GLU A 86 21.43 31.35 -2.14
N SER A 87 22.28 31.48 -3.15
CA SER A 87 22.02 31.00 -4.51
C SER A 87 21.98 29.48 -4.59
N GLU A 88 22.84 28.76 -3.87
CA GLU A 88 22.86 27.29 -3.81
C GLU A 88 21.63 26.78 -3.08
N TYR A 89 21.22 27.38 -1.96
CA TYR A 89 19.97 27.11 -1.28
C TYR A 89 18.77 27.25 -2.22
N SER A 90 18.64 28.43 -2.85
CA SER A 90 17.51 28.73 -3.74
C SER A 90 17.42 27.77 -4.93
N ASN A 91 18.56 27.40 -5.51
CA ASN A 91 18.59 26.45 -6.63
C ASN A 91 18.18 25.01 -6.19
N ALA A 92 18.74 24.53 -5.08
CA ALA A 92 18.40 23.20 -4.55
C ALA A 92 16.92 23.14 -4.13
N PHE A 93 16.41 24.16 -3.46
CA PHE A 93 15.01 24.24 -3.04
C PHE A 93 14.05 24.27 -4.24
N LYS A 94 14.37 25.06 -5.28
CA LYS A 94 13.56 25.12 -6.51
C LYS A 94 13.52 23.77 -7.22
N GLN A 95 14.68 23.09 -7.36
CA GLN A 95 14.71 21.75 -7.95
C GLN A 95 13.89 20.75 -7.13
N ALA A 96 13.93 20.85 -5.80
CA ALA A 96 13.11 20.01 -4.94
C ALA A 96 11.61 20.22 -5.18
N GLN A 97 11.16 21.48 -5.35
CA GLN A 97 9.77 21.78 -5.69
C GLN A 97 9.38 21.18 -7.07
N GLU A 98 10.25 21.29 -8.06
CA GLU A 98 10.01 20.71 -9.40
C GLU A 98 9.83 19.18 -9.30
N TYR A 99 10.70 18.47 -8.56
CA TYR A 99 10.56 17.04 -8.31
C TYR A 99 9.30 16.70 -7.50
N TYR A 100 8.96 17.48 -6.48
CA TYR A 100 7.74 17.28 -5.70
C TYR A 100 6.47 17.36 -6.57
N TYR A 101 6.35 18.39 -7.42
CA TYR A 101 5.22 18.54 -8.33
C TYR A 101 5.20 17.48 -9.45
N ALA A 102 6.34 16.89 -9.78
CA ALA A 102 6.43 15.75 -10.68
C ALA A 102 6.09 14.40 -10.01
N GLY A 103 5.85 14.37 -8.70
CA GLY A 103 5.61 13.15 -7.92
C GLY A 103 6.87 12.35 -7.60
N ASP A 104 8.05 12.89 -7.89
CA ASP A 104 9.35 12.25 -7.62
C ASP A 104 9.85 12.66 -6.23
N TYR A 105 9.22 12.09 -5.20
CA TYR A 105 9.47 12.46 -3.81
C TYR A 105 10.87 12.08 -3.32
N ASP A 106 11.50 11.06 -3.89
CA ASP A 106 12.85 10.64 -3.51
C ASP A 106 13.91 11.65 -3.95
N ASN A 107 13.82 12.12 -5.19
CA ASN A 107 14.68 13.19 -5.68
C ASN A 107 14.37 14.53 -5.03
N ALA A 108 13.09 14.83 -4.75
CA ALA A 108 12.70 16.01 -3.97
C ALA A 108 13.36 16.00 -2.58
N LEU A 109 13.29 14.88 -1.84
CA LEU A 109 13.93 14.72 -0.53
C LEU A 109 15.46 14.88 -0.60
N THR A 110 16.07 14.40 -1.67
CA THR A 110 17.52 14.54 -1.88
C THR A 110 17.91 16.01 -2.04
N LYS A 111 17.17 16.75 -2.87
CA LYS A 111 17.42 18.18 -3.09
C LYS A 111 17.10 19.04 -1.85
N LEU A 112 16.09 18.65 -1.07
CA LEU A 112 15.79 19.32 0.20
C LEU A 112 16.91 19.12 1.23
N ARG A 113 17.55 17.96 1.27
CA ARG A 113 18.73 17.73 2.14
C ARG A 113 19.89 18.64 1.71
N GLU A 114 20.18 18.73 0.40
CA GLU A 114 21.17 19.66 -0.13
C GLU A 114 20.85 21.12 0.30
N ALA A 115 19.61 21.56 0.17
CA ALA A 115 19.18 22.90 0.60
C ALA A 115 19.39 23.10 2.11
N MET A 116 19.04 22.09 2.92
CA MET A 116 19.19 22.14 4.37
C MET A 116 20.64 22.17 4.86
N GLU A 117 21.60 21.64 4.09
CA GLU A 117 23.04 21.78 4.37
C GLU A 117 23.49 23.23 4.29
N VAL A 118 22.85 24.03 3.44
CA VAL A 118 23.12 25.47 3.31
C VAL A 118 22.35 26.27 4.37
N LYS A 119 21.03 26.02 4.48
CA LYS A 119 20.14 26.79 5.37
C LYS A 119 18.94 25.96 5.79
N LYS A 120 18.78 25.71 7.07
CA LYS A 120 17.62 25.04 7.62
C LYS A 120 16.47 26.04 7.76
N THR A 121 15.40 25.87 6.97
CA THR A 121 14.21 26.71 7.00
C THR A 121 12.96 25.88 7.26
N ASP A 122 11.92 26.49 7.85
CA ASP A 122 10.62 25.84 8.02
C ASP A 122 10.00 25.42 6.68
N GLU A 123 10.20 26.20 5.62
CA GLU A 123 9.73 25.85 4.27
C GLU A 123 10.32 24.53 3.76
N CYS A 124 11.64 24.30 3.99
CA CYS A 124 12.27 23.04 3.67
C CYS A 124 11.68 21.88 4.48
N LEU A 125 11.49 22.08 5.79
CA LEU A 125 10.94 21.08 6.69
C LEU A 125 9.50 20.72 6.31
N LEU A 126 8.68 21.73 5.99
CA LEU A 126 7.30 21.52 5.52
C LEU A 126 7.26 20.75 4.20
N LEU A 127 8.11 21.10 3.24
CA LEU A 127 8.13 20.39 1.97
C LEU A 127 8.67 18.96 2.12
N MET A 128 9.67 18.72 2.97
CA MET A 128 10.15 17.38 3.32
C MET A 128 9.05 16.55 3.97
N SER A 129 8.33 17.13 4.91
CA SER A 129 7.21 16.47 5.57
C SER A 129 6.12 16.07 4.58
N ARG A 130 5.77 16.94 3.63
CA ARG A 130 4.82 16.62 2.54
C ARG A 130 5.33 15.51 1.62
N CYS A 131 6.64 15.45 1.34
CA CYS A 131 7.21 14.33 0.58
C CYS A 131 7.07 13.00 1.34
N TYR A 132 7.34 12.98 2.65
CA TYR A 132 7.16 11.80 3.48
C TYR A 132 5.68 11.40 3.59
N GLU A 133 4.78 12.37 3.78
CA GLU A 133 3.34 12.12 3.82
C GLU A 133 2.83 11.50 2.51
N ALA A 134 3.26 12.01 1.36
CA ALA A 134 2.92 11.46 0.06
C ALA A 134 3.40 10.01 -0.14
N LYS A 135 4.41 9.59 0.63
CA LYS A 135 4.91 8.21 0.73
C LYS A 135 4.26 7.41 1.86
N TYR A 136 3.27 7.97 2.55
CA TYR A 136 2.61 7.40 3.75
C TYR A 136 3.55 7.14 4.92
N ASP A 137 4.70 7.80 4.93
CA ASP A 137 5.70 7.74 6.00
C ASP A 137 5.43 8.84 7.04
N TYR A 138 4.33 8.71 7.75
CA TYR A 138 3.91 9.68 8.77
C TYR A 138 4.91 9.83 9.92
N VAL A 139 5.69 8.77 10.19
CA VAL A 139 6.70 8.81 11.26
C VAL A 139 7.79 9.82 10.90
N ASN A 140 8.37 9.71 9.71
CA ASN A 140 9.37 10.64 9.24
C ASN A 140 8.80 12.02 8.93
N ALA A 141 7.55 12.12 8.45
CA ALA A 141 6.87 13.38 8.23
C ALA A 141 6.75 14.20 9.53
N ILE A 142 6.37 13.57 10.63
CA ILE A 142 6.29 14.22 11.95
C ILE A 142 7.69 14.54 12.49
N ALA A 143 8.60 13.57 12.46
CA ALA A 143 9.94 13.71 13.02
C ALA A 143 10.72 14.88 12.40
N ILE A 144 10.58 15.08 11.08
CA ILE A 144 11.27 16.18 10.40
C ILE A 144 10.74 17.56 10.87
N LEU A 145 9.43 17.70 11.09
CA LEU A 145 8.83 18.92 11.61
C LEU A 145 9.18 19.15 13.08
N GLU A 146 9.21 18.10 13.91
CA GLU A 146 9.65 18.17 15.30
C GLU A 146 11.12 18.59 15.44
N SER A 147 11.92 18.45 14.38
CA SER A 147 13.30 18.96 14.32
C SER A 147 13.41 20.46 14.11
N SER A 148 12.29 21.16 13.88
CA SER A 148 12.29 22.63 13.78
C SER A 148 12.61 23.27 15.11
N THR A 149 13.38 24.36 15.06
CA THR A 149 13.71 25.20 16.23
C THR A 149 12.92 26.50 16.26
N SER A 150 12.11 26.77 15.21
CA SER A 150 11.36 28.03 15.09
C SER A 150 10.20 28.13 16.09
N GLY A 151 9.59 26.98 16.41
CA GLY A 151 8.38 26.93 17.25
C GLY A 151 7.16 27.60 16.62
N SER A 152 7.16 27.78 15.28
CA SER A 152 6.07 28.44 14.55
C SER A 152 4.74 27.70 14.73
N ASP A 153 3.63 28.43 14.71
CA ASP A 153 2.31 27.84 14.87
C ASP A 153 1.92 27.00 13.64
N GLU A 154 2.48 27.33 12.47
CA GLU A 154 2.32 26.53 11.26
C GLU A 154 2.91 25.10 11.42
N ILE A 155 4.15 25.01 11.91
CA ILE A 155 4.80 23.71 12.19
C ILE A 155 4.00 22.92 13.23
N LYS A 156 3.56 23.57 14.33
CA LYS A 156 2.78 22.87 15.38
C LYS A 156 1.46 22.34 14.85
N SER A 157 0.72 23.16 14.08
CA SER A 157 -0.56 22.75 13.51
C SER A 157 -0.41 21.60 12.52
N GLU A 158 0.67 21.60 11.74
CA GLU A 158 0.95 20.55 10.79
C GLU A 158 1.35 19.24 11.49
N ILE A 159 2.13 19.29 12.56
CA ILE A 159 2.43 18.11 13.40
C ILE A 159 1.15 17.50 13.95
N GLU A 160 0.23 18.29 14.51
CA GLU A 160 -1.03 17.76 15.05
C GLU A 160 -1.92 17.17 13.95
N ARG A 161 -1.95 17.79 12.77
CA ARG A 161 -2.65 17.24 11.59
C ARG A 161 -2.09 15.87 11.20
N LEU A 162 -0.76 15.76 11.11
CA LEU A 162 -0.08 14.51 10.74
C LEU A 162 -0.22 13.44 11.80
N LYS A 163 -0.21 13.78 13.10
CA LYS A 163 -0.46 12.81 14.18
C LYS A 163 -1.85 12.18 14.04
N LYS A 164 -2.87 13.01 13.75
CA LYS A 164 -4.22 12.51 13.51
C LYS A 164 -4.29 11.63 12.24
N ALA A 165 -3.69 12.08 11.13
CA ALA A 165 -3.63 11.30 9.90
C ALA A 165 -2.94 9.94 10.11
N LYS A 166 -1.86 9.93 10.90
CA LYS A 166 -1.16 8.70 11.30
C LYS A 166 -2.05 7.78 12.13
N GLU A 167 -2.79 8.32 13.10
CA GLU A 167 -3.72 7.54 13.92
C GLU A 167 -4.81 6.90 13.07
N ASP A 168 -5.40 7.66 12.15
CA ASP A 168 -6.43 7.16 11.22
C ASP A 168 -5.86 6.07 10.29
N TYR A 169 -4.63 6.23 9.81
CA TYR A 169 -3.92 5.23 9.01
C TYR A 169 -3.61 3.96 9.83
N ASP A 170 -3.02 4.11 11.01
CA ASP A 170 -2.61 3.00 11.89
C ASP A 170 -3.82 2.23 12.46
N SER A 171 -4.95 2.90 12.66
CA SER A 171 -6.20 2.28 13.11
C SER A 171 -6.94 1.54 12.01
N GLY A 172 -6.47 1.64 10.75
CA GLY A 172 -7.08 1.03 9.59
C GLY A 172 -8.36 1.72 9.11
N LYS A 173 -8.63 2.95 9.55
CA LYS A 173 -9.74 3.76 9.01
C LYS A 173 -9.48 4.23 7.58
N ILE A 174 -8.21 4.32 7.22
CA ILE A 174 -7.77 4.74 5.89
C ILE A 174 -7.10 3.57 5.18
N VAL A 175 -7.46 3.35 3.95
CA VAL A 175 -6.87 2.35 3.05
C VAL A 175 -6.21 3.08 1.88
N VAL A 176 -5.02 2.65 1.50
CA VAL A 176 -4.30 3.21 0.34
C VAL A 176 -4.44 2.26 -0.85
N ILE A 177 -4.98 2.76 -1.96
CA ILE A 177 -5.18 2.00 -3.19
C ILE A 177 -4.71 2.85 -4.36
N CYS A 178 -3.84 2.30 -5.19
CA CYS A 178 -3.24 3.01 -6.34
C CYS A 178 -2.62 4.37 -5.98
N GLY A 179 -2.10 4.52 -4.77
CA GLY A 179 -1.49 5.77 -4.29
C GLY A 179 -2.48 6.83 -3.79
N GLU A 180 -3.76 6.50 -3.65
CA GLU A 180 -4.79 7.39 -3.11
C GLU A 180 -5.33 6.85 -1.79
N GLN A 181 -5.73 7.75 -0.88
CA GLN A 181 -6.31 7.40 0.43
C GLN A 181 -7.83 7.35 0.37
N PHE A 182 -8.41 6.32 0.95
CA PHE A 182 -9.85 6.12 1.05
C PHE A 182 -10.24 5.75 2.47
N ASP A 183 -11.33 6.32 2.96
CA ASP A 183 -11.95 5.91 4.21
C ASP A 183 -12.58 4.51 4.04
N VAL A 184 -12.46 3.65 5.06
CA VAL A 184 -13.08 2.30 5.05
C VAL A 184 -14.60 2.34 4.94
N GLU A 185 -15.23 3.45 5.30
CA GLU A 185 -16.67 3.68 5.16
C GLU A 185 -17.07 4.16 3.75
N THR A 186 -16.12 4.27 2.82
CA THR A 186 -16.38 4.66 1.42
C THR A 186 -17.43 3.75 0.80
N THR A 187 -18.49 4.35 0.26
CA THR A 187 -19.60 3.61 -0.37
C THR A 187 -19.54 3.59 -1.90
N SER A 188 -18.78 4.49 -2.53
CA SER A 188 -18.61 4.58 -3.98
C SER A 188 -17.18 4.90 -4.33
N LEU A 189 -16.60 4.15 -5.28
CA LEU A 189 -15.20 4.31 -5.68
C LEU A 189 -15.05 4.18 -7.20
N ASP A 190 -14.31 5.12 -7.79
CA ASP A 190 -13.96 5.09 -9.20
C ASP A 190 -12.42 5.08 -9.35
N LEU A 191 -11.90 3.93 -9.77
CA LEU A 191 -10.48 3.70 -10.08
C LEU A 191 -10.30 3.32 -11.55
N SER A 192 -11.16 3.80 -12.43
CA SER A 192 -11.05 3.57 -13.86
C SER A 192 -9.78 4.22 -14.42
N LYS A 193 -9.18 3.59 -15.44
CA LYS A 193 -8.02 4.13 -16.18
C LYS A 193 -6.75 4.35 -15.35
N LYS A 194 -6.59 3.65 -14.24
CA LYS A 194 -5.38 3.71 -13.41
C LYS A 194 -4.25 2.82 -13.94
N GLY A 195 -4.52 1.97 -14.94
CA GLY A 195 -3.56 0.98 -15.43
C GLY A 195 -3.21 -0.09 -14.42
N ALA A 196 -4.05 -0.27 -13.40
CA ALA A 196 -3.84 -1.14 -12.26
C ALA A 196 -4.08 -2.62 -12.63
N GLY A 197 -3.19 -3.50 -12.16
CA GLY A 197 -3.41 -4.95 -12.13
C GLY A 197 -4.05 -5.39 -10.81
N SER A 198 -4.52 -6.63 -10.75
CA SER A 198 -5.21 -7.21 -9.58
C SER A 198 -4.43 -7.07 -8.27
N ALA A 199 -3.09 -7.20 -8.33
CA ALA A 199 -2.24 -7.06 -7.14
C ALA A 199 -2.27 -5.67 -6.50
N ALA A 200 -2.41 -4.59 -7.31
CA ALA A 200 -2.49 -3.22 -6.81
C ALA A 200 -3.85 -2.88 -6.17
N LEU A 201 -4.86 -3.71 -6.42
CA LEU A 201 -6.24 -3.49 -6.00
C LEU A 201 -6.65 -4.35 -4.79
N LYS A 202 -5.73 -5.16 -4.23
CA LYS A 202 -6.02 -6.09 -3.13
C LYS A 202 -6.65 -5.41 -1.91
N ASP A 203 -6.23 -4.22 -1.61
CA ASP A 203 -6.71 -3.47 -0.45
C ASP A 203 -8.13 -2.94 -0.60
N ILE A 204 -8.74 -2.97 -1.80
CA ILE A 204 -10.19 -2.74 -1.99
C ILE A 204 -11.01 -3.69 -1.12
N ALA A 205 -10.52 -4.90 -0.87
CA ALA A 205 -11.17 -5.88 0.00
C ALA A 205 -11.48 -5.36 1.41
N LYS A 206 -10.80 -4.31 1.86
CA LYS A 206 -11.04 -3.66 3.17
C LYS A 206 -12.23 -2.68 3.15
N LEU A 207 -12.65 -2.22 1.96
CA LEU A 207 -13.75 -1.25 1.77
C LEU A 207 -15.10 -1.96 1.71
N THR A 208 -15.49 -2.66 2.78
CA THR A 208 -16.68 -3.53 2.81
C THR A 208 -18.03 -2.79 2.73
N GLU A 209 -18.00 -1.45 2.88
CA GLU A 209 -19.18 -0.59 2.74
C GLU A 209 -19.48 -0.21 1.29
N LEU A 210 -18.61 -0.57 0.32
CA LEU A 210 -18.80 -0.24 -1.08
C LEU A 210 -20.11 -0.80 -1.63
N THR A 211 -20.89 0.09 -2.23
CA THR A 211 -22.11 -0.22 -3.00
C THR A 211 -21.91 -0.03 -4.50
N SER A 212 -20.98 0.84 -4.90
CA SER A 212 -20.63 1.12 -6.30
C SER A 212 -19.11 1.13 -6.48
N LEU A 213 -18.63 0.37 -7.47
CA LEU A 213 -17.20 0.28 -7.79
C LEU A 213 -16.99 0.30 -9.30
N LYS A 214 -16.13 1.23 -9.77
CA LYS A 214 -15.71 1.28 -11.16
C LYS A 214 -14.23 0.98 -11.27
N LEU A 215 -13.91 0.01 -12.11
CA LEU A 215 -12.56 -0.49 -12.36
C LEU A 215 -12.29 -0.65 -13.87
N SER A 216 -13.08 0.02 -14.72
CA SER A 216 -12.92 -0.09 -16.17
C SER A 216 -11.57 0.42 -16.67
N ASP A 217 -11.14 -0.07 -17.82
CA ASP A 217 -9.90 0.33 -18.50
C ASP A 217 -8.64 0.13 -17.64
N ASN A 218 -8.53 -1.04 -17.00
CA ASN A 218 -7.39 -1.44 -16.20
C ASN A 218 -6.70 -2.72 -16.76
N LYS A 219 -5.92 -3.42 -15.95
CA LYS A 219 -5.22 -4.65 -16.34
C LYS A 219 -5.56 -5.80 -15.40
N ILE A 220 -6.82 -5.83 -14.95
CA ILE A 220 -7.31 -6.81 -13.97
C ILE A 220 -7.49 -8.16 -14.65
N ASP A 221 -6.98 -9.19 -14.03
CA ASP A 221 -7.03 -10.61 -14.45
C ASP A 221 -7.62 -11.53 -13.38
N GLU A 222 -7.54 -11.15 -12.09
CA GLU A 222 -8.07 -11.89 -10.94
C GLU A 222 -9.07 -11.04 -10.15
N LEU A 223 -10.11 -11.66 -9.58
CA LEU A 223 -11.22 -10.96 -8.90
C LEU A 223 -11.38 -11.32 -7.41
N ASP A 224 -10.46 -12.08 -6.82
CA ASP A 224 -10.59 -12.56 -5.43
C ASP A 224 -10.74 -11.43 -4.41
N PHE A 225 -10.13 -10.26 -4.68
CA PHE A 225 -10.23 -9.08 -3.83
C PHE A 225 -11.64 -8.50 -3.73
N LEU A 226 -12.56 -8.87 -4.64
CA LEU A 226 -13.97 -8.44 -4.61
C LEU A 226 -14.81 -9.27 -3.64
N THR A 227 -14.37 -10.46 -3.26
CA THR A 227 -15.19 -11.42 -2.51
C THR A 227 -15.71 -10.93 -1.15
N PRO A 228 -15.05 -10.00 -0.42
CA PRO A 228 -15.59 -9.43 0.83
C PRO A 228 -16.69 -8.38 0.62
N LEU A 229 -16.84 -7.81 -0.59
CA LEU A 229 -17.69 -6.64 -0.87
C LEU A 229 -19.18 -7.01 -1.02
N LYS A 230 -19.79 -7.52 0.04
CA LYS A 230 -21.16 -8.08 0.03
C LYS A 230 -22.25 -7.05 -0.23
N LYS A 231 -21.98 -5.76 0.01
CA LYS A 231 -22.91 -4.65 -0.21
C LYS A 231 -22.90 -4.11 -1.64
N LEU A 232 -21.99 -4.61 -2.49
CA LEU A 232 -21.81 -4.10 -3.84
C LEU A 232 -23.06 -4.37 -4.69
N THR A 233 -23.61 -3.29 -5.23
CA THR A 233 -24.81 -3.33 -6.11
C THR A 233 -24.48 -2.98 -7.55
N SER A 234 -23.45 -2.19 -7.79
CA SER A 234 -22.99 -1.77 -9.12
C SER A 234 -21.47 -2.01 -9.25
N LEU A 235 -21.09 -2.72 -10.29
CA LEU A 235 -19.69 -3.07 -10.57
C LEU A 235 -19.40 -2.90 -12.06
N ASP A 236 -18.40 -2.06 -12.37
CA ASP A 236 -17.88 -1.90 -13.72
C ASP A 236 -16.47 -2.46 -13.81
N LEU A 237 -16.33 -3.54 -14.58
CA LEU A 237 -15.07 -4.24 -14.87
C LEU A 237 -14.74 -4.20 -16.37
N SER A 238 -15.37 -3.33 -17.15
CA SER A 238 -15.20 -3.26 -18.60
C SER A 238 -13.74 -3.01 -18.99
N ASN A 239 -13.32 -3.54 -20.14
CA ASN A 239 -11.99 -3.35 -20.71
C ASN A 239 -10.85 -3.76 -19.75
N ASN A 240 -10.89 -5.01 -19.29
CA ASN A 240 -9.85 -5.64 -18.49
C ASN A 240 -9.35 -6.93 -19.17
N LYS A 241 -8.68 -7.81 -18.43
CA LYS A 241 -8.15 -9.10 -18.91
C LYS A 241 -8.76 -10.28 -18.18
N ILE A 242 -10.00 -10.13 -17.74
CA ILE A 242 -10.69 -11.10 -16.89
C ILE A 242 -11.12 -12.29 -17.74
N SER A 243 -10.78 -13.50 -17.29
CA SER A 243 -11.24 -14.76 -17.88
C SER A 243 -12.03 -15.61 -16.89
N ASP A 244 -11.76 -15.49 -15.58
CA ASP A 244 -12.49 -16.20 -14.51
C ASP A 244 -13.33 -15.21 -13.67
N ILE A 245 -14.64 -15.42 -13.68
CA ILE A 245 -15.61 -14.63 -12.91
C ILE A 245 -16.21 -15.40 -11.73
N THR A 246 -15.63 -16.54 -11.37
CA THR A 246 -16.08 -17.37 -10.23
C THR A 246 -16.18 -16.58 -8.92
N PRO A 247 -15.28 -15.64 -8.59
CA PRO A 247 -15.37 -14.84 -7.37
C PRO A 247 -16.66 -13.98 -7.28
N LEU A 248 -17.27 -13.61 -8.43
CA LEU A 248 -18.50 -12.80 -8.46
C LEU A 248 -19.71 -13.49 -7.83
N LYS A 249 -19.73 -14.84 -7.76
CA LYS A 249 -20.77 -15.61 -7.03
C LYS A 249 -20.96 -15.17 -5.59
N LYS A 250 -19.93 -14.55 -4.99
CA LYS A 250 -19.96 -14.07 -3.61
C LYS A 250 -20.67 -12.73 -3.44
N LEU A 251 -21.00 -12.03 -4.53
CA LEU A 251 -21.59 -10.68 -4.55
C LEU A 251 -23.13 -10.77 -4.65
N SER A 252 -23.76 -11.25 -3.59
CA SER A 252 -25.21 -11.54 -3.56
C SER A 252 -26.12 -10.33 -3.69
N SER A 253 -25.59 -9.11 -3.56
CA SER A 253 -26.36 -7.85 -3.70
C SER A 253 -26.22 -7.21 -5.08
N LEU A 254 -25.40 -7.80 -5.98
CA LEU A 254 -25.04 -7.20 -7.27
C LEU A 254 -26.24 -7.11 -8.21
N ARG A 255 -26.52 -5.90 -8.69
CA ARG A 255 -27.66 -5.61 -9.59
C ARG A 255 -27.20 -5.21 -10.98
N THR A 256 -26.14 -4.43 -11.07
CA THR A 256 -25.59 -3.93 -12.32
C THR A 256 -24.15 -4.39 -12.47
N LEU A 257 -23.86 -5.05 -13.58
CA LEU A 257 -22.51 -5.58 -13.87
C LEU A 257 -22.13 -5.27 -15.31
N HIS A 258 -21.00 -4.59 -15.48
CA HIS A 258 -20.39 -4.33 -16.78
C HIS A 258 -19.14 -5.18 -16.93
N LEU A 259 -19.10 -6.03 -17.98
CA LEU A 259 -18.00 -6.96 -18.28
C LEU A 259 -17.47 -6.78 -19.70
N ASP A 260 -17.90 -5.78 -20.44
CA ASP A 260 -17.51 -5.53 -21.84
C ASP A 260 -16.00 -5.59 -22.02
N GLY A 261 -15.52 -6.11 -23.14
CA GLY A 261 -14.10 -6.08 -23.49
C GLY A 261 -13.20 -6.93 -22.57
N ASN A 262 -13.69 -8.07 -22.09
CA ASN A 262 -12.93 -9.06 -21.31
C ASN A 262 -12.75 -10.39 -22.08
N GLU A 263 -12.08 -11.37 -21.48
CA GLU A 263 -11.74 -12.66 -22.11
C GLU A 263 -12.57 -13.84 -21.54
N ILE A 264 -13.78 -13.55 -21.05
CA ILE A 264 -14.64 -14.50 -20.35
C ILE A 264 -15.25 -15.52 -21.35
N LYS A 265 -15.15 -16.79 -21.01
CA LYS A 265 -15.75 -17.90 -21.79
C LYS A 265 -16.82 -18.66 -21.04
N ASP A 266 -16.80 -18.65 -19.71
CA ASP A 266 -17.78 -19.31 -18.85
C ASP A 266 -18.55 -18.27 -18.03
N PHE A 267 -19.84 -18.13 -18.32
CA PHE A 267 -20.75 -17.24 -17.60
C PHE A 267 -21.55 -17.96 -16.51
N SER A 268 -21.36 -19.25 -16.32
CA SER A 268 -22.09 -20.03 -15.31
C SER A 268 -21.98 -19.47 -13.88
N PRO A 269 -20.88 -18.80 -13.49
CA PRO A 269 -20.80 -18.14 -12.18
C PRO A 269 -21.87 -17.07 -11.94
N LEU A 270 -22.45 -16.47 -12.98
CA LEU A 270 -23.49 -15.45 -12.85
C LEU A 270 -24.89 -16.03 -12.56
N TYR A 271 -25.08 -17.32 -12.83
CA TYR A 271 -26.40 -17.97 -12.69
C TYR A 271 -26.88 -18.01 -11.22
N ASP A 272 -25.96 -17.93 -10.27
CA ASP A 272 -26.24 -17.94 -8.84
C ASP A 272 -26.43 -16.51 -8.25
N ILE A 273 -26.43 -15.46 -9.09
CA ILE A 273 -26.61 -14.06 -8.66
C ILE A 273 -28.04 -13.62 -8.95
N ASP A 274 -28.98 -14.06 -8.14
CA ASP A 274 -30.44 -13.79 -8.31
C ASP A 274 -30.77 -12.29 -8.34
N SER A 275 -29.92 -11.44 -7.73
CA SER A 275 -30.10 -10.00 -7.66
C SER A 275 -29.76 -9.27 -8.96
N LEU A 276 -29.10 -9.94 -9.92
CA LEU A 276 -28.61 -9.31 -11.14
C LEU A 276 -29.74 -8.89 -12.05
N SER A 277 -29.83 -7.59 -12.36
CA SER A 277 -30.89 -7.00 -13.18
C SER A 277 -30.38 -6.38 -14.47
N MET A 278 -29.07 -6.05 -14.54
CA MET A 278 -28.44 -5.51 -15.74
C MET A 278 -27.05 -6.12 -15.91
N LEU A 279 -26.76 -6.61 -17.12
CA LEU A 279 -25.47 -7.17 -17.50
C LEU A 279 -25.05 -6.63 -18.86
N THR A 280 -23.84 -6.09 -19.00
CA THR A 280 -23.27 -5.76 -20.30
C THR A 280 -22.08 -6.66 -20.60
N ILE A 281 -22.05 -7.21 -21.79
CA ILE A 281 -21.09 -8.21 -22.27
C ILE A 281 -20.69 -7.97 -23.73
N GLY A 282 -20.65 -6.69 -24.14
CA GLY A 282 -20.19 -6.30 -25.47
C GLY A 282 -18.68 -6.49 -25.66
N GLN A 283 -18.23 -6.40 -26.90
CA GLN A 283 -16.81 -6.50 -27.28
C GLN A 283 -16.11 -7.79 -26.80
N MET A 284 -16.86 -8.88 -26.73
CA MET A 284 -16.37 -10.22 -26.40
C MET A 284 -16.84 -11.24 -27.46
N ASP A 285 -16.07 -12.30 -27.64
CA ASP A 285 -16.43 -13.39 -28.55
C ASP A 285 -17.42 -14.34 -27.85
N ILE A 286 -18.72 -14.03 -27.93
CA ILE A 286 -19.82 -14.79 -27.32
C ILE A 286 -20.64 -15.46 -28.41
N SER A 287 -20.81 -16.77 -28.31
CA SER A 287 -21.67 -17.50 -29.24
C SER A 287 -23.16 -17.28 -28.98
N ALA A 288 -23.98 -17.37 -30.04
CA ALA A 288 -25.44 -17.29 -29.91
C ALA A 288 -26.02 -18.36 -28.94
N SER A 289 -25.38 -19.51 -28.79
CA SER A 289 -25.75 -20.54 -27.81
C SER A 289 -25.53 -20.08 -26.37
N GLN A 290 -24.40 -19.44 -26.09
CA GLN A 290 -24.09 -18.88 -24.75
C GLN A 290 -25.04 -17.75 -24.40
N LEU A 291 -25.36 -16.84 -25.33
CA LEU A 291 -26.36 -15.77 -25.12
C LEU A 291 -27.74 -16.35 -24.80
N LYS A 292 -28.14 -17.39 -25.53
CA LYS A 292 -29.43 -18.09 -25.29
C LYS A 292 -29.44 -18.76 -23.92
N GLU A 293 -28.36 -19.36 -23.49
CA GLU A 293 -28.21 -19.97 -22.18
C GLU A 293 -28.26 -18.92 -21.06
N LEU A 294 -27.47 -17.83 -21.19
CA LEU A 294 -27.48 -16.70 -20.26
C LEU A 294 -28.88 -16.18 -20.05
N LYS A 295 -29.62 -15.91 -21.13
CA LYS A 295 -31.02 -15.43 -21.06
C LYS A 295 -31.92 -16.42 -20.36
N ALA A 296 -31.79 -17.71 -20.62
CA ALA A 296 -32.59 -18.75 -19.97
C ALA A 296 -32.29 -18.87 -18.46
N LYS A 297 -31.04 -18.64 -18.07
CA LYS A 297 -30.59 -18.73 -16.67
C LYS A 297 -30.79 -17.45 -15.88
N LEU A 298 -30.82 -16.29 -16.55
CA LEU A 298 -31.03 -14.96 -15.96
C LEU A 298 -32.29 -14.30 -16.53
N PRO A 299 -33.49 -14.86 -16.30
CA PRO A 299 -34.72 -14.41 -16.98
C PRO A 299 -35.16 -12.99 -16.58
N ASN A 300 -34.72 -12.49 -15.43
CA ASN A 300 -35.04 -11.15 -14.92
C ASN A 300 -33.91 -10.12 -15.19
N CYS A 301 -32.83 -10.53 -15.85
CA CYS A 301 -31.69 -9.67 -16.16
C CYS A 301 -31.82 -9.13 -17.59
N ILE A 302 -31.64 -7.81 -17.74
CA ILE A 302 -31.47 -7.20 -19.05
C ILE A 302 -30.04 -7.40 -19.47
N ILE A 303 -29.81 -8.05 -20.60
CA ILE A 303 -28.48 -8.36 -21.11
C ILE A 303 -28.24 -7.54 -22.36
N TYR A 304 -27.16 -6.74 -22.36
CA TYR A 304 -26.66 -5.99 -23.49
C TYR A 304 -25.44 -6.69 -24.05
N SER A 305 -25.46 -7.03 -25.32
CA SER A 305 -24.32 -7.58 -26.06
C SER A 305 -24.22 -6.92 -27.43
N ASP A 306 -23.00 -6.72 -27.95
CA ASP A 306 -22.84 -6.41 -29.36
C ASP A 306 -22.90 -7.73 -30.13
N ASP A 307 -23.98 -7.99 -30.78
CA ASP A 307 -23.94 -8.98 -31.84
C ASP A 307 -23.18 -8.34 -33.02
N ALA A 308 -21.93 -8.60 -33.00
CA ALA A 308 -20.87 -8.43 -33.99
C ALA A 308 -21.07 -7.61 -35.27
N LYS A 309 -22.10 -6.80 -35.47
CA LYS A 309 -22.22 -5.90 -36.64
C LYS A 309 -23.19 -4.72 -36.55
N GLU A 310 -24.23 -4.74 -35.74
CA GLU A 310 -25.20 -3.64 -35.74
C GLU A 310 -25.86 -3.50 -34.37
N ASP A 311 -25.65 -2.35 -33.71
CA ASP A 311 -26.36 -1.82 -32.56
C ASP A 311 -26.52 -2.69 -31.28
N PHE A 312 -26.31 -2.06 -30.13
CA PHE A 312 -26.67 -2.64 -28.82
C PHE A 312 -28.09 -3.25 -28.88
N ILE A 313 -28.18 -4.56 -28.86
CA ILE A 313 -29.48 -5.24 -28.81
C ILE A 313 -29.83 -5.45 -27.36
N GLU A 314 -30.88 -4.71 -26.88
CA GLU A 314 -31.54 -5.05 -25.64
C GLU A 314 -32.26 -6.39 -25.83
N ILE A 315 -31.69 -7.44 -25.26
CA ILE A 315 -32.32 -8.76 -25.29
C ILE A 315 -33.29 -8.83 -24.09
N LYS A 316 -34.58 -8.56 -24.35
CA LYS A 316 -35.66 -8.71 -23.35
C LYS A 316 -36.02 -10.15 -23.15
#